data_88330805633832428087f67f95771969
#
_entry.id   88330805633832428087f67f95771969
#
_cell.length_a   1.000
_cell.length_b   1.000
_cell.length_c   1.000
_cell.angle_alpha   90.00
_cell.angle_beta   90.00
_cell.angle_gamma   90.00
#
_symmetry.space_group_name_H-M   'P 1'
#
loop_
_entity.id
_entity.type
_entity.pdbx_description
1 polymer ?
#
loop_
_entity_poly.entity_id
_entity_poly.type
_entity_poly.pdbx_seq_one_letter_code
_entity_poly.pdbx_strand_id
1 'polypeptide(L)'
;GSFLASTTEIWYDDTDVESGVEYCYTVTAVYDEGESSALEVCDSALDPGDIVGLAVTSGSVDIGETTSIDITMSNETEVAGFQFNIGFSPNIADIISVSTTDRTEGFSVSETNGIVVGFSMTGATISAGDGAIVSLTVQGAVFGQADVCLSNSILSGASGEQMDFFSECGVLAVGGDMVVGCMDMEALNYNPDANVACDNCCQYPADVTLSFGDVSSISAEILMDNDVAVAGFQFTVEGATILSA
;
A
#
# COMPACT_ATOMS: atom_id res chain seq x y z
N GLY A 1 40.97 5.25 19.06
CA GLY A 1 39.58 4.84 19.23
C GLY A 1 39.46 3.66 20.21
N SER A 2 38.35 3.53 20.83
CA SER A 2 38.02 2.36 21.67
C SER A 2 37.26 1.35 20.83
N PHE A 3 37.42 0.05 21.12
CA PHE A 3 36.58 -0.99 20.53
C PHE A 3 35.12 -0.79 20.97
N LEU A 4 34.19 -0.75 20.03
CA LEU A 4 32.77 -0.53 20.27
C LEU A 4 32.03 -1.85 20.36
N ALA A 5 32.00 -2.62 19.27
CA ALA A 5 31.27 -3.86 19.18
C ALA A 5 31.80 -4.81 18.09
N SER A 6 31.34 -6.05 18.11
CA SER A 6 31.47 -7.02 17.01
C SER A 6 30.10 -7.61 16.70
N THR A 7 29.74 -7.68 15.42
CA THR A 7 28.47 -8.22 14.96
C THR A 7 28.68 -9.14 13.76
N THR A 8 27.78 -10.10 13.58
CA THR A 8 27.68 -10.94 12.37
C THR A 8 26.65 -10.38 11.39
N GLU A 9 25.89 -9.37 11.82
CA GLU A 9 24.94 -8.66 10.96
C GLU A 9 25.64 -7.66 10.07
N ILE A 10 24.97 -7.22 9.00
CA ILE A 10 25.50 -6.22 8.07
C ILE A 10 25.33 -4.78 8.58
N TRP A 11 24.79 -4.61 9.75
CA TRP A 11 24.52 -3.32 10.41
C TRP A 11 24.79 -3.40 11.91
N TYR A 12 25.01 -2.25 12.52
CA TYR A 12 25.13 -2.06 13.96
C TYR A 12 24.59 -0.68 14.34
N ASP A 13 23.73 -0.60 15.35
CA ASP A 13 23.22 0.66 15.89
C ASP A 13 24.02 1.05 17.15
N ASP A 14 24.69 2.20 17.09
CA ASP A 14 25.25 2.86 18.27
C ASP A 14 24.17 3.76 18.89
N THR A 15 23.67 3.37 20.05
CA THR A 15 22.61 4.10 20.77
C THR A 15 23.15 5.05 21.83
N ASP A 16 24.47 5.17 21.99
CA ASP A 16 25.13 6.02 22.98
C ASP A 16 25.82 7.21 22.28
N VAL A 17 25.05 7.89 21.42
CA VAL A 17 25.50 9.07 20.67
C VAL A 17 24.79 10.33 21.18
N GLU A 18 25.50 11.45 21.19
CA GLU A 18 24.94 12.78 21.50
C GLU A 18 24.67 13.55 20.20
N SER A 19 23.53 14.20 20.15
CA SER A 19 23.09 15.03 19.02
C SER A 19 24.11 16.14 18.70
N GLY A 20 24.37 16.36 17.41
CA GLY A 20 25.32 17.37 16.93
C GLY A 20 26.79 17.05 17.15
N VAL A 21 27.10 15.88 17.70
CA VAL A 21 28.50 15.42 17.89
C VAL A 21 28.93 14.59 16.70
N GLU A 22 30.09 14.92 16.11
CA GLU A 22 30.69 14.12 15.04
C GLU A 22 31.31 12.85 15.61
N TYR A 23 30.90 11.72 15.09
CA TYR A 23 31.45 10.40 15.39
C TYR A 23 32.13 9.81 14.16
N CYS A 24 33.31 9.23 14.38
CA CYS A 24 34.05 8.53 13.33
C CYS A 24 34.10 7.04 13.67
N TYR A 25 33.57 6.21 12.79
CA TYR A 25 33.56 4.75 12.95
C TYR A 25 34.57 4.12 12.01
N THR A 26 35.34 3.21 12.57
CA THR A 26 36.31 2.41 11.82
C THR A 26 35.82 0.96 11.83
N VAL A 27 35.62 0.38 10.66
CA VAL A 27 35.10 -0.99 10.49
C VAL A 27 36.14 -1.87 9.82
N THR A 28 36.35 -3.07 10.36
CA THR A 28 37.11 -4.15 9.75
C THR A 28 36.27 -5.41 9.64
N ALA A 29 36.46 -6.20 8.60
CA ALA A 29 35.94 -7.56 8.53
C ALA A 29 36.93 -8.53 9.16
N VAL A 30 36.43 -9.41 10.05
CA VAL A 30 37.23 -10.40 10.78
C VAL A 30 37.09 -11.77 10.09
N TYR A 31 38.22 -12.39 9.77
CA TYR A 31 38.32 -13.71 9.16
C TYR A 31 39.18 -14.62 10.02
N ASP A 32 39.19 -15.91 9.76
CA ASP A 32 40.02 -16.88 10.48
C ASP A 32 41.53 -16.57 10.36
N GLU A 33 41.95 -16.00 9.22
CA GLU A 33 43.35 -15.65 8.97
C GLU A 33 43.75 -14.24 9.40
N GLY A 34 42.79 -13.41 9.91
CA GLY A 34 43.08 -12.04 10.35
C GLY A 34 41.95 -11.05 10.00
N GLU A 35 42.27 -9.78 10.01
CA GLU A 35 41.32 -8.70 9.73
C GLU A 35 41.61 -8.03 8.39
N SER A 36 40.57 -7.49 7.76
CA SER A 36 40.71 -6.64 6.58
C SER A 36 41.39 -5.31 6.90
N SER A 37 41.74 -4.57 5.85
CA SER A 37 42.04 -3.14 6.02
C SER A 37 40.81 -2.42 6.59
N ALA A 38 41.06 -1.46 7.47
CA ALA A 38 40.02 -0.64 8.07
C ALA A 38 39.44 0.37 7.05
N LEU A 39 38.12 0.55 7.11
CA LEU A 39 37.42 1.65 6.48
C LEU A 39 36.91 2.58 7.58
N GLU A 40 37.08 3.88 7.37
CA GLU A 40 36.63 4.91 8.31
C GLU A 40 35.56 5.77 7.63
N VAL A 41 34.51 6.07 8.38
CA VAL A 41 33.46 7.04 8.01
C VAL A 41 33.16 7.91 9.22
N CYS A 42 33.00 9.21 9.00
CA CYS A 42 32.62 10.17 10.04
C CYS A 42 31.31 10.85 9.63
N ASP A 43 30.43 11.01 10.63
CA ASP A 43 29.21 11.81 10.49
C ASP A 43 28.77 12.34 11.85
N SER A 44 27.90 13.36 11.85
CA SER A 44 27.34 13.91 13.07
C SER A 44 26.01 13.23 13.40
N ALA A 45 25.83 12.85 14.68
CA ALA A 45 24.54 12.39 15.13
C ALA A 45 23.50 13.51 14.97
N LEU A 46 22.40 13.21 14.25
CA LEU A 46 21.32 14.18 14.02
C LEU A 46 20.57 14.46 15.33
N ASP A 47 20.12 15.70 15.51
CA ASP A 47 19.12 15.99 16.53
C ASP A 47 17.75 15.45 16.05
N PRO A 48 17.06 14.61 16.84
CA PRO A 48 15.73 14.16 16.47
C PRO A 48 14.75 15.32 16.21
N GLY A 49 14.98 16.50 16.81
CA GLY A 49 14.22 17.71 16.57
C GLY A 49 14.55 18.40 15.23
N ASP A 50 15.69 18.10 14.59
CA ASP A 50 16.05 18.65 13.27
C ASP A 50 15.49 17.81 12.11
N ILE A 51 14.93 16.62 12.40
CA ILE A 51 14.36 15.73 11.39
C ILE A 51 12.91 16.11 11.15
N VAL A 52 12.58 16.46 9.90
CA VAL A 52 11.21 16.79 9.50
C VAL A 52 10.40 15.51 9.23
N GLY A 53 9.27 15.35 9.89
CA GLY A 53 8.30 14.29 9.58
C GLY A 53 7.35 14.73 8.47
N LEU A 54 7.22 13.92 7.42
CA LEU A 54 6.18 14.07 6.39
C LEU A 54 5.24 12.87 6.45
N ALA A 55 3.95 13.10 6.30
CA ALA A 55 3.00 12.00 6.18
C ALA A 55 1.89 12.34 5.17
N VAL A 56 1.38 11.31 4.50
CA VAL A 56 0.20 11.42 3.63
C VAL A 56 -1.01 10.91 4.37
N THR A 57 -2.10 11.68 4.40
CA THR A 57 -3.34 11.22 5.03
C THR A 57 -4.01 10.13 4.19
N SER A 58 -4.66 9.18 4.86
CA SER A 58 -5.47 8.17 4.19
C SER A 58 -6.88 8.69 3.89
N GLY A 59 -7.50 8.15 2.83
CA GLY A 59 -8.84 8.56 2.44
C GLY A 59 -9.58 7.52 1.63
N SER A 60 -10.82 7.83 1.30
CA SER A 60 -11.65 7.03 0.39
C SER A 60 -12.44 7.94 -0.55
N VAL A 61 -12.76 7.43 -1.75
CA VAL A 61 -13.49 8.14 -2.78
C VAL A 61 -14.21 7.16 -3.70
N ASP A 62 -15.38 7.51 -4.19
CA ASP A 62 -16.06 6.73 -5.22
C ASP A 62 -15.46 6.98 -6.62
N ILE A 63 -15.64 6.05 -7.54
CA ILE A 63 -15.15 6.19 -8.92
C ILE A 63 -15.84 7.41 -9.58
N GLY A 64 -15.01 8.30 -10.12
CA GLY A 64 -15.44 9.55 -10.75
C GLY A 64 -15.69 10.71 -9.80
N GLU A 65 -15.77 10.46 -8.49
CA GLU A 65 -15.90 11.47 -7.46
C GLU A 65 -14.53 11.96 -6.99
N THR A 66 -14.50 13.04 -6.20
CA THR A 66 -13.27 13.63 -5.69
C THR A 66 -13.23 13.62 -4.16
N THR A 67 -12.03 13.47 -3.61
CA THR A 67 -11.75 13.61 -2.18
C THR A 67 -10.48 14.43 -1.97
N SER A 68 -10.25 14.86 -0.72
CA SER A 68 -9.02 15.55 -0.34
C SER A 68 -8.07 14.60 0.37
N ILE A 69 -6.80 14.66 -0.01
CA ILE A 69 -5.67 14.00 0.67
C ILE A 69 -4.69 15.10 1.05
N ASP A 70 -4.29 15.14 2.31
CA ASP A 70 -3.36 16.13 2.81
C ASP A 70 -1.96 15.52 2.97
N ILE A 71 -0.96 16.32 2.63
CA ILE A 71 0.42 16.07 3.04
C ILE A 71 0.64 16.90 4.30
N THR A 72 0.94 16.21 5.40
CA THR A 72 1.22 16.82 6.70
C THR A 72 2.71 16.88 6.96
N MET A 73 3.11 17.86 7.74
CA MET A 73 4.49 18.07 8.18
C MET A 73 4.53 18.26 9.70
N SER A 74 5.49 17.60 10.34
CA SER A 74 5.92 17.85 11.71
C SER A 74 7.35 18.36 11.69
N ASN A 75 7.61 19.56 12.17
CA ASN A 75 8.93 20.20 12.16
C ASN A 75 9.14 21.05 13.41
N GLU A 76 10.36 21.05 13.94
CA GLU A 76 10.77 21.91 15.04
C GLU A 76 11.50 23.19 14.56
N THR A 77 12.07 23.12 13.35
CA THR A 77 12.76 24.24 12.71
C THR A 77 11.96 24.76 11.50
N GLU A 78 12.15 26.02 11.12
CA GLU A 78 11.43 26.63 10.00
C GLU A 78 11.81 26.02 8.65
N VAL A 79 10.81 25.71 7.82
CA VAL A 79 10.98 25.19 6.46
C VAL A 79 10.66 26.28 5.44
N ALA A 80 11.60 26.61 4.56
CA ALA A 80 11.45 27.68 3.56
C ALA A 80 10.92 27.18 2.21
N GLY A 81 11.07 25.89 1.93
CA GLY A 81 10.57 25.31 0.69
C GLY A 81 10.57 23.80 0.71
N PHE A 82 9.75 23.22 -0.15
CA PHE A 82 9.66 21.78 -0.31
C PHE A 82 9.40 21.40 -1.76
N GLN A 83 9.88 20.22 -2.11
CA GLN A 83 9.54 19.50 -3.33
C GLN A 83 9.43 18.02 -3.02
N PHE A 84 8.46 17.35 -3.61
CA PHE A 84 8.34 15.88 -3.57
C PHE A 84 7.55 15.39 -4.76
N ASN A 85 7.77 14.13 -5.11
CA ASN A 85 6.90 13.40 -6.02
C ASN A 85 5.86 12.66 -5.17
N ILE A 86 4.59 12.70 -5.60
CA ILE A 86 3.51 11.90 -5.02
C ILE A 86 2.95 10.96 -6.08
N GLY A 87 2.68 9.72 -5.69
CA GLY A 87 2.16 8.70 -6.58
C GLY A 87 1.27 7.71 -5.88
N PHE A 88 0.39 7.09 -6.67
CA PHE A 88 -0.51 6.01 -6.25
C PHE A 88 0.05 4.67 -6.74
N SER A 89 0.17 3.69 -5.85
CA SER A 89 0.65 2.35 -6.20
C SER A 89 -0.34 1.27 -5.71
N PRO A 90 -1.12 0.65 -6.62
CA PRO A 90 -1.24 0.91 -8.08
C PRO A 90 -1.86 2.27 -8.42
N ASN A 91 -1.71 2.72 -9.67
CA ASN A 91 -2.31 3.98 -10.13
C ASN A 91 -3.82 3.83 -10.33
N ILE A 92 -4.60 4.23 -9.34
CA ILE A 92 -6.07 4.12 -9.30
C ILE A 92 -6.79 5.46 -9.20
N ALA A 93 -6.06 6.57 -9.14
CA ALA A 93 -6.61 7.90 -9.00
C ALA A 93 -5.76 8.94 -9.72
N ASP A 94 -6.36 10.07 -10.05
CA ASP A 94 -5.73 11.21 -10.69
C ASP A 94 -5.70 12.41 -9.73
N ILE A 95 -4.60 13.17 -9.73
CA ILE A 95 -4.51 14.44 -9.02
C ILE A 95 -5.18 15.51 -9.89
N ILE A 96 -6.21 16.16 -9.35
CA ILE A 96 -7.00 17.18 -10.06
C ILE A 96 -6.48 18.58 -9.77
N SER A 97 -6.09 18.84 -8.51
CA SER A 97 -5.57 20.14 -8.10
C SER A 97 -4.78 20.03 -6.80
N VAL A 98 -3.99 21.06 -6.56
CA VAL A 98 -3.25 21.26 -5.32
C VAL A 98 -3.60 22.62 -4.73
N SER A 99 -3.62 22.73 -3.43
CA SER A 99 -3.85 23.98 -2.72
C SER A 99 -2.93 24.11 -1.49
N THR A 100 -2.70 25.37 -1.11
CA THR A 100 -2.06 25.72 0.16
C THR A 100 -3.01 25.44 1.34
N THR A 101 -2.44 25.39 2.51
CA THR A 101 -3.15 25.28 3.80
C THR A 101 -2.83 26.49 4.68
N ASP A 102 -3.39 26.54 5.88
CA ASP A 102 -3.08 27.61 6.84
C ASP A 102 -1.57 27.68 7.18
N ARG A 103 -0.87 26.52 7.17
CA ARG A 103 0.57 26.45 7.44
C ARG A 103 1.44 26.93 6.28
N THR A 104 0.90 26.97 5.07
CA THR A 104 1.58 27.44 3.86
C THR A 104 0.99 28.74 3.34
N GLU A 105 0.40 29.56 4.23
CA GLU A 105 -0.01 30.92 3.89
C GLU A 105 1.20 31.73 3.39
N GLY A 106 1.06 32.36 2.22
CA GLY A 106 2.16 33.09 1.58
C GLY A 106 3.10 32.25 0.73
N PHE A 107 2.85 30.94 0.61
CA PHE A 107 3.53 30.07 -0.35
C PHE A 107 2.80 30.05 -1.69
N SER A 108 3.59 29.79 -2.73
CA SER A 108 3.09 29.32 -4.03
C SER A 108 3.28 27.82 -4.10
N VAL A 109 2.19 27.07 -4.23
CA VAL A 109 2.22 25.62 -4.38
C VAL A 109 1.73 25.25 -5.78
N SER A 110 2.44 24.38 -6.46
CA SER A 110 2.08 23.88 -7.78
C SER A 110 2.34 22.39 -7.88
N GLU A 111 1.55 21.72 -8.70
CA GLU A 111 1.69 20.31 -9.03
C GLU A 111 1.77 20.16 -10.56
N THR A 112 2.63 19.27 -11.03
CA THR A 112 2.72 18.87 -12.43
C THR A 112 3.25 17.44 -12.53
N ASN A 113 2.46 16.54 -13.09
CA ASN A 113 2.81 15.13 -13.29
C ASN A 113 3.27 14.42 -11.99
N GLY A 114 2.59 14.68 -10.89
CA GLY A 114 2.89 14.11 -9.59
C GLY A 114 4.04 14.81 -8.84
N ILE A 115 4.66 15.85 -9.42
CA ILE A 115 5.68 16.65 -8.73
C ILE A 115 5.01 17.85 -8.09
N VAL A 116 5.08 17.93 -6.78
CA VAL A 116 4.58 19.05 -5.98
C VAL A 116 5.77 19.91 -5.54
N VAL A 117 5.66 21.22 -5.77
CA VAL A 117 6.67 22.21 -5.35
C VAL A 117 5.98 23.32 -4.56
N GLY A 118 6.54 23.64 -3.40
CA GLY A 118 6.09 24.75 -2.56
C GLY A 118 7.24 25.66 -2.17
N PHE A 119 7.06 26.95 -2.43
CA PHE A 119 8.06 27.99 -2.08
C PHE A 119 7.38 29.34 -1.85
N SER A 120 8.06 30.23 -1.14
CA SER A 120 7.60 31.61 -0.97
C SER A 120 8.51 32.60 -1.70
N MET A 121 7.90 33.47 -2.53
CA MET A 121 8.62 34.57 -3.17
C MET A 121 8.82 35.78 -2.23
N THR A 122 8.14 35.81 -1.11
CA THR A 122 8.23 36.89 -0.11
C THR A 122 9.09 36.53 1.09
N GLY A 123 9.65 35.31 1.11
CA GLY A 123 10.47 34.80 2.21
C GLY A 123 9.65 34.30 3.40
N ALA A 124 8.37 33.95 3.21
CA ALA A 124 7.60 33.26 4.24
C ALA A 124 8.17 31.84 4.45
N THR A 125 8.11 31.37 5.69
CA THR A 125 8.52 30.04 6.12
C THR A 125 7.35 29.29 6.72
N ILE A 126 7.39 27.96 6.70
CA ILE A 126 6.50 27.11 7.48
C ILE A 126 7.08 27.06 8.88
N SER A 127 6.37 27.65 9.83
CA SER A 127 6.80 27.68 11.23
C SER A 127 6.81 26.29 11.86
N ALA A 128 7.58 26.12 12.93
CA ALA A 128 7.56 24.88 13.73
C ALA A 128 6.14 24.49 14.15
N GLY A 129 5.83 23.19 14.13
CA GLY A 129 4.56 22.63 14.50
C GLY A 129 4.12 21.47 13.60
N ASP A 130 2.89 21.02 13.81
CA ASP A 130 2.27 19.90 13.12
C ASP A 130 1.07 20.35 12.28
N GLY A 131 0.83 19.66 11.18
CA GLY A 131 -0.38 19.81 10.38
C GLY A 131 -0.15 19.82 8.88
N ALA A 132 -1.25 19.97 8.15
CA ALA A 132 -1.22 19.94 6.69
C ALA A 132 -0.45 21.13 6.11
N ILE A 133 0.41 20.84 5.11
CA ILE A 133 1.15 21.84 4.34
C ILE A 133 0.66 21.94 2.89
N VAL A 134 0.07 20.85 2.38
CA VAL A 134 -0.52 20.78 1.04
C VAL A 134 -1.81 19.98 1.13
N SER A 135 -2.84 20.43 0.44
CA SER A 135 -4.07 19.68 0.23
C SER A 135 -4.22 19.35 -1.25
N LEU A 136 -4.33 18.07 -1.58
CA LEU A 136 -4.54 17.55 -2.91
C LEU A 136 -6.02 17.20 -3.09
N THR A 137 -6.63 17.64 -4.19
CA THR A 137 -7.89 17.09 -4.65
C THR A 137 -7.58 15.94 -5.61
N VAL A 138 -8.02 14.74 -5.27
CA VAL A 138 -7.83 13.54 -6.08
C VAL A 138 -9.16 12.99 -6.56
N GLN A 139 -9.21 12.45 -7.77
CA GLN A 139 -10.39 11.79 -8.34
C GLN A 139 -10.15 10.29 -8.45
N GLY A 140 -11.07 9.49 -7.94
CA GLY A 140 -11.03 8.04 -8.10
C GLY A 140 -11.25 7.63 -9.55
N ALA A 141 -10.32 6.86 -10.12
CA ALA A 141 -10.37 6.44 -11.53
C ALA A 141 -10.67 4.94 -11.68
N VAL A 142 -10.05 4.10 -10.85
CA VAL A 142 -10.15 2.64 -10.93
C VAL A 142 -10.41 2.09 -9.54
N PHE A 143 -11.35 1.15 -9.44
CA PHE A 143 -11.66 0.46 -8.19
C PHE A 143 -10.43 -0.22 -7.60
N GLY A 144 -10.21 -0.07 -6.30
CA GLY A 144 -9.12 -0.72 -5.57
C GLY A 144 -8.59 0.10 -4.41
N GLN A 145 -7.43 -0.31 -3.94
CA GLN A 145 -6.68 0.37 -2.89
C GLN A 145 -5.25 0.62 -3.36
N ALA A 146 -4.71 1.78 -3.06
CA ALA A 146 -3.34 2.14 -3.37
C ALA A 146 -2.63 2.74 -2.17
N ASP A 147 -1.35 2.45 -2.05
CA ASP A 147 -0.46 3.23 -1.21
C ASP A 147 -0.19 4.58 -1.89
N VAL A 148 -0.25 5.65 -1.10
CA VAL A 148 0.04 7.02 -1.54
C VAL A 148 1.28 7.47 -0.83
N CYS A 149 2.40 7.50 -1.55
CA CYS A 149 3.71 7.74 -0.98
C CYS A 149 4.40 8.95 -1.60
N LEU A 150 5.24 9.61 -0.79
CA LEU A 150 6.16 10.63 -1.26
C LEU A 150 7.48 9.99 -1.68
N SER A 151 8.11 10.55 -2.70
CA SER A 151 9.44 10.14 -3.16
C SER A 151 10.20 11.35 -3.70
N ASN A 152 11.53 11.22 -3.84
CA ASN A 152 12.41 12.30 -4.31
C ASN A 152 12.17 13.62 -3.56
N SER A 153 11.90 13.53 -2.26
CA SER A 153 11.61 14.70 -1.44
C SER A 153 12.87 15.53 -1.19
N ILE A 154 12.72 16.84 -1.22
CA ILE A 154 13.75 17.84 -0.90
C ILE A 154 13.07 18.88 -0.02
N LEU A 155 13.65 19.13 1.14
CA LEU A 155 13.24 20.19 2.05
C LEU A 155 14.41 21.16 2.23
N SER A 156 14.10 22.45 2.31
CA SER A 156 15.09 23.48 2.57
C SER A 156 14.69 24.32 3.76
N GLY A 157 15.63 24.56 4.66
CA GLY A 157 15.48 25.45 5.78
C GLY A 157 15.60 26.93 5.39
N ALA A 158 15.39 27.82 6.38
CA ALA A 158 15.35 29.25 6.17
C ALA A 158 16.69 29.84 5.67
N SER A 159 17.82 29.19 5.95
CA SER A 159 19.15 29.59 5.47
C SER A 159 19.53 28.96 4.12
N GLY A 160 18.64 28.12 3.55
CA GLY A 160 18.84 27.42 2.28
C GLY A 160 19.56 26.09 2.40
N GLU A 161 19.81 25.61 3.61
CA GLU A 161 20.34 24.27 3.89
C GLU A 161 19.31 23.19 3.52
N GLN A 162 19.80 22.04 3.11
CA GLN A 162 18.94 20.86 2.94
C GLN A 162 18.62 20.27 4.33
N MET A 163 17.37 19.95 4.55
CA MET A 163 16.90 19.36 5.80
C MET A 163 16.71 17.86 5.65
N ASP A 164 17.00 17.12 6.72
CA ASP A 164 16.72 15.70 6.81
C ASP A 164 15.25 15.47 7.14
N PHE A 165 14.70 14.39 6.62
CA PHE A 165 13.28 14.05 6.79
C PHE A 165 13.05 12.54 6.75
N PHE A 166 11.93 12.12 7.30
CA PHE A 166 11.32 10.82 7.01
C PHE A 166 9.91 11.02 6.44
N SER A 167 9.38 10.03 5.75
CA SER A 167 8.03 10.10 5.20
C SER A 167 7.23 8.83 5.44
N GLU A 168 5.95 8.99 5.75
CA GLU A 168 4.98 7.91 5.91
C GLU A 168 3.95 7.97 4.79
N CYS A 169 3.62 6.80 4.23
CA CYS A 169 2.60 6.68 3.20
C CYS A 169 1.20 6.68 3.80
N GLY A 170 0.26 7.27 3.08
CA GLY A 170 -1.17 7.08 3.30
C GLY A 170 -1.74 5.98 2.43
N VAL A 171 -3.04 5.73 2.57
CA VAL A 171 -3.78 4.75 1.78
C VAL A 171 -5.01 5.43 1.18
N LEU A 172 -5.21 5.26 -0.13
CA LEU A 172 -6.44 5.66 -0.81
C LEU A 172 -7.25 4.43 -1.22
N ALA A 173 -8.51 4.36 -0.78
CA ALA A 173 -9.47 3.39 -1.27
C ALA A 173 -10.40 4.05 -2.30
N VAL A 174 -10.55 3.44 -3.49
CA VAL A 174 -11.43 3.93 -4.55
C VAL A 174 -12.57 2.95 -4.75
N GLY A 175 -13.82 3.43 -4.69
CA GLY A 175 -15.04 2.66 -4.93
C GLY A 175 -15.71 2.11 -3.66
N GLY A 176 -15.39 2.63 -2.47
CA GLY A 176 -15.98 2.23 -1.19
C GLY A 176 -15.34 0.99 -0.56
N ASP A 177 -16.02 0.41 0.45
CA ASP A 177 -15.54 -0.79 1.15
C ASP A 177 -15.40 -1.96 0.17
N MET A 178 -14.25 -2.65 0.23
CA MET A 178 -14.01 -3.85 -0.56
C MET A 178 -14.86 -5.02 -0.04
N VAL A 179 -15.90 -5.37 -0.78
CA VAL A 179 -16.71 -6.57 -0.53
C VAL A 179 -16.29 -7.65 -1.52
N VAL A 180 -15.44 -8.56 -1.08
CA VAL A 180 -14.99 -9.71 -1.89
C VAL A 180 -16.07 -10.78 -1.91
N GLY A 181 -16.47 -11.25 -3.08
CA GLY A 181 -17.49 -12.28 -3.21
C GLY A 181 -17.66 -12.78 -4.64
N CYS A 182 -18.53 -13.79 -4.80
CA CYS A 182 -18.90 -14.28 -6.13
C CYS A 182 -19.82 -13.27 -6.81
N MET A 183 -19.38 -12.75 -7.96
CA MET A 183 -20.13 -11.77 -8.77
C MET A 183 -20.91 -12.42 -9.93
N ASP A 184 -20.86 -13.73 -10.06
CA ASP A 184 -21.60 -14.48 -11.07
C ASP A 184 -23.03 -14.80 -10.58
N MET A 185 -24.04 -14.25 -11.25
CA MET A 185 -25.46 -14.44 -10.90
C MET A 185 -25.95 -15.89 -11.08
N GLU A 186 -25.22 -16.72 -11.83
CA GLU A 186 -25.54 -18.14 -12.01
C GLU A 186 -24.98 -19.02 -10.88
N ALA A 187 -24.10 -18.46 -10.04
CA ALA A 187 -23.53 -19.19 -8.91
C ALA A 187 -24.50 -19.27 -7.73
N LEU A 188 -24.47 -20.39 -6.99
CA LEU A 188 -25.29 -20.64 -5.79
C LEU A 188 -25.01 -19.66 -4.65
N ASN A 189 -23.81 -19.11 -4.62
CA ASN A 189 -23.33 -18.18 -3.61
C ASN A 189 -23.08 -16.78 -4.18
N TYR A 190 -23.83 -16.38 -5.22
CA TYR A 190 -23.81 -15.02 -5.73
C TYR A 190 -24.00 -14.01 -4.59
N ASN A 191 -23.12 -13.02 -4.52
CA ASN A 191 -23.21 -11.93 -3.57
C ASN A 191 -23.47 -10.61 -4.35
N PRO A 192 -24.68 -10.04 -4.29
CA PRO A 192 -25.03 -8.81 -5.01
C PRO A 192 -24.29 -7.57 -4.48
N ASP A 193 -23.76 -7.62 -3.25
CA ASP A 193 -23.01 -6.53 -2.64
C ASP A 193 -21.49 -6.61 -2.95
N ALA A 194 -21.04 -7.71 -3.60
CA ALA A 194 -19.63 -7.85 -3.97
C ALA A 194 -19.26 -6.86 -5.06
N ASN A 195 -18.17 -6.14 -4.84
CA ASN A 195 -17.56 -5.22 -5.79
C ASN A 195 -16.13 -5.66 -6.18
N VAL A 196 -15.63 -6.75 -5.57
CA VAL A 196 -14.38 -7.43 -5.92
C VAL A 196 -14.67 -8.90 -6.17
N ALA A 197 -14.29 -9.39 -7.35
CA ALA A 197 -14.41 -10.81 -7.66
C ALA A 197 -13.45 -11.63 -6.78
N CYS A 198 -13.95 -12.71 -6.21
CA CYS A 198 -13.12 -13.66 -5.49
C CYS A 198 -12.53 -14.71 -6.45
N ASP A 199 -11.27 -15.09 -6.23
CA ASP A 199 -10.63 -16.14 -7.01
C ASP A 199 -11.23 -17.51 -6.67
N ASN A 200 -11.87 -18.15 -7.66
CA ASN A 200 -12.44 -19.51 -7.55
C ASN A 200 -13.40 -19.74 -6.39
N CYS A 201 -14.08 -18.71 -5.88
CA CYS A 201 -15.03 -18.87 -4.77
C CYS A 201 -16.47 -19.13 -5.23
N CYS A 202 -16.79 -18.91 -6.52
CA CYS A 202 -18.13 -19.15 -7.05
C CYS A 202 -18.47 -20.65 -7.00
N GLN A 203 -19.62 -20.95 -6.45
CA GLN A 203 -20.14 -22.31 -6.36
C GLN A 203 -21.28 -22.48 -7.36
N TYR A 204 -21.14 -23.44 -8.26
CA TYR A 204 -22.16 -23.75 -9.25
C TYR A 204 -22.93 -25.02 -8.84
N PRO A 205 -24.19 -25.18 -9.30
CA PRO A 205 -24.88 -26.46 -9.18
C PRO A 205 -24.02 -27.54 -9.83
N ALA A 206 -23.91 -28.68 -9.15
CA ALA A 206 -23.26 -29.84 -9.75
C ALA A 206 -24.12 -30.37 -10.89
N ASP A 207 -23.59 -30.39 -12.10
CA ASP A 207 -24.26 -31.07 -13.21
C ASP A 207 -24.13 -32.57 -13.03
N VAL A 208 -25.29 -33.18 -12.80
CA VAL A 208 -25.47 -34.66 -12.75
C VAL A 208 -26.45 -35.04 -13.83
N THR A 209 -26.00 -35.83 -14.79
CA THR A 209 -26.87 -36.38 -15.82
C THR A 209 -27.03 -37.90 -15.64
N LEU A 210 -28.26 -38.37 -15.83
CA LEU A 210 -28.54 -39.79 -15.85
C LEU A 210 -28.93 -40.24 -17.26
N SER A 211 -28.40 -41.36 -17.67
CA SER A 211 -28.71 -41.97 -18.95
C SER A 211 -28.87 -43.49 -18.81
N PHE A 212 -29.54 -44.11 -19.79
CA PHE A 212 -29.56 -45.57 -19.86
C PHE A 212 -28.29 -46.05 -20.63
N GLY A 213 -27.59 -46.99 -20.02
CA GLY A 213 -26.57 -47.80 -20.70
C GLY A 213 -27.21 -48.98 -21.45
N ASP A 214 -26.69 -50.16 -21.21
CA ASP A 214 -27.24 -51.38 -21.86
C ASP A 214 -28.60 -51.73 -21.28
N VAL A 215 -29.57 -51.92 -22.17
CA VAL A 215 -30.96 -52.33 -21.81
C VAL A 215 -31.28 -53.65 -22.45
N SER A 216 -31.76 -54.59 -21.65
CA SER A 216 -32.22 -55.92 -22.06
C SER A 216 -33.64 -56.19 -21.60
N SER A 217 -34.18 -57.38 -21.88
CA SER A 217 -35.53 -57.77 -21.41
C SER A 217 -35.59 -58.02 -19.90
N ILE A 218 -34.46 -58.08 -19.21
CA ILE A 218 -34.36 -58.43 -17.79
C ILE A 218 -33.51 -57.48 -16.96
N SER A 219 -32.83 -56.52 -17.60
CA SER A 219 -31.95 -55.58 -16.93
C SER A 219 -31.89 -54.27 -17.68
N ALA A 220 -31.68 -53.18 -16.96
CA ALA A 220 -31.32 -51.86 -17.50
C ALA A 220 -30.19 -51.30 -16.66
N GLU A 221 -29.17 -50.80 -17.34
CA GLU A 221 -28.07 -50.09 -16.71
C GLU A 221 -28.41 -48.60 -16.67
N ILE A 222 -28.18 -47.97 -15.52
CA ILE A 222 -28.31 -46.52 -15.33
C ILE A 222 -26.90 -45.95 -15.15
N LEU A 223 -26.50 -45.08 -16.06
CA LEU A 223 -25.26 -44.39 -16.04
C LEU A 223 -25.44 -42.99 -15.44
N MET A 224 -24.50 -42.59 -14.62
CA MET A 224 -24.40 -41.25 -14.06
C MET A 224 -23.14 -40.60 -14.58
N ASP A 225 -23.27 -39.40 -15.13
CA ASP A 225 -22.19 -38.52 -15.48
C ASP A 225 -22.24 -37.31 -14.52
N ASN A 226 -21.14 -37.05 -13.81
CA ASN A 226 -21.11 -36.07 -12.75
C ASN A 226 -19.72 -35.40 -12.66
N ASP A 227 -19.73 -34.09 -12.54
CA ASP A 227 -18.51 -33.27 -12.42
C ASP A 227 -17.97 -33.23 -10.99
N VAL A 228 -18.78 -33.58 -10.00
CA VAL A 228 -18.40 -33.59 -8.58
C VAL A 228 -18.77 -34.93 -7.92
N ALA A 229 -18.07 -35.26 -6.84
CA ALA A 229 -18.34 -36.49 -6.10
C ALA A 229 -19.76 -36.51 -5.55
N VAL A 230 -20.55 -37.53 -5.91
CA VAL A 230 -21.92 -37.76 -5.43
C VAL A 230 -21.86 -38.68 -4.24
N ALA A 231 -22.33 -38.21 -3.07
CA ALA A 231 -22.35 -38.99 -1.83
C ALA A 231 -23.48 -40.02 -1.75
N GLY A 232 -24.51 -39.87 -2.59
CA GLY A 232 -25.63 -40.77 -2.66
C GLY A 232 -26.64 -40.38 -3.74
N PHE A 233 -27.44 -41.31 -4.20
CA PHE A 233 -28.49 -41.04 -5.18
C PHE A 233 -29.77 -41.84 -4.82
N GLN A 234 -30.89 -41.32 -5.29
CA GLN A 234 -32.19 -42.01 -5.20
C GLN A 234 -32.98 -41.74 -6.48
N PHE A 235 -33.59 -42.74 -7.03
CA PHE A 235 -34.53 -42.61 -8.14
C PHE A 235 -35.71 -43.57 -8.00
N THR A 236 -36.82 -43.27 -8.65
CA THR A 236 -38.01 -44.10 -8.70
C THR A 236 -38.12 -44.71 -10.08
N VAL A 237 -38.44 -46.02 -10.14
CA VAL A 237 -38.72 -46.73 -11.38
C VAL A 237 -40.21 -46.96 -11.51
N GLU A 238 -40.79 -46.48 -12.62
CA GLU A 238 -42.20 -46.70 -12.94
C GLU A 238 -42.34 -47.66 -14.12
N GLY A 239 -43.41 -48.49 -14.09
CA GLY A 239 -43.72 -49.41 -15.18
C GLY A 239 -42.93 -50.73 -15.17
N ALA A 240 -42.09 -50.95 -14.14
CA ALA A 240 -41.33 -52.18 -13.97
C ALA A 240 -41.29 -52.63 -12.50
N THR A 241 -41.06 -53.92 -12.26
CA THR A 241 -40.80 -54.46 -10.91
C THR A 241 -39.28 -54.70 -10.78
N ILE A 242 -38.65 -54.05 -9.81
CA ILE A 242 -37.23 -54.27 -9.50
C ILE A 242 -37.12 -55.58 -8.73
N LEU A 243 -36.36 -56.54 -9.24
CA LEU A 243 -36.13 -57.84 -8.60
C LEU A 243 -34.83 -57.83 -7.78
N SER A 244 -33.83 -57.02 -8.19
CA SER A 244 -32.60 -56.76 -7.48
C SER A 244 -31.96 -55.49 -8.04
N ALA A 245 -31.14 -54.77 -7.24
CA ALA A 245 -30.34 -53.65 -7.66
C ALA A 245 -28.88 -53.89 -7.23
#